data_f25ae2bebebe250b569108e42a51d2b6
#
_entry.id   f25ae2bebebe250b569108e42a51d2b6
#
_cell.length_a   1.000
_cell.length_b   1.000
_cell.length_c   1.000
_cell.angle_alpha   90.00
_cell.angle_beta   90.00
_cell.angle_gamma   90.00
#
_symmetry.space_group_name_H-M   'P 1'
#
loop_
_entity.id
_entity.type
_entity.pdbx_description
1 polymer ?
#
loop_
_entity_poly.entity_id
_entity_poly.type
_entity_poly.pdbx_seq_one_letter_code
_entity_poly.pdbx_strand_id
1 'polypeptide(L)'
;WFKQEMLADPETMSYNHAWGGTISFPKEKWRGWYDFWIVNHENKRYYRYLKDNTGRFIGEIAYHYDTDRNLYIADVIVHALYRGKGYGSAGLKRLCNAAKKNGVDVLYDDMAIDNPAIAMFLKHGFIEEYRTEEIIMLRKEL
;
A
#
# COMPACT_ATOMS: atom_id res chain seq x y z
N TRP A 1 1.32 -7.41 15.62
CA TRP A 1 0.30 -6.66 16.39
C TRP A 1 -0.05 -5.32 15.73
N PHE A 2 0.96 -4.61 15.21
CA PHE A 2 0.74 -3.29 14.59
C PHE A 2 -0.18 -3.38 13.37
N LYS A 3 0.04 -4.35 12.49
CA LYS A 3 -0.81 -4.55 11.31
C LYS A 3 -2.26 -4.81 11.71
N GLN A 4 -2.49 -5.60 12.74
CA GLN A 4 -3.84 -5.88 13.25
C GLN A 4 -4.52 -4.61 13.73
N GLU A 5 -3.81 -3.80 14.52
CA GLU A 5 -4.34 -2.53 15.02
C GLU A 5 -4.65 -1.55 13.88
N MET A 6 -3.73 -1.43 12.93
CA MET A 6 -3.87 -0.52 11.81
C MET A 6 -5.06 -0.88 10.93
N LEU A 7 -5.21 -2.15 10.58
CA LEU A 7 -6.32 -2.63 9.74
C LEU A 7 -7.67 -2.59 10.47
N ALA A 8 -7.68 -2.59 11.79
CA ALA A 8 -8.89 -2.50 12.60
C ALA A 8 -9.32 -1.05 12.90
N ASP A 9 -8.47 -0.07 12.63
CA ASP A 9 -8.77 1.32 12.90
C ASP A 9 -9.63 1.94 11.79
N PRO A 10 -10.89 2.33 12.08
CA PRO A 10 -11.79 2.88 11.06
C PRO A 10 -11.26 4.14 10.39
N GLU A 11 -10.55 5.00 11.12
CA GLU A 11 -10.01 6.23 10.58
C GLU A 11 -8.87 5.95 9.60
N THR A 12 -7.94 5.04 9.97
CA THR A 12 -6.86 4.61 9.09
C THR A 12 -7.42 3.97 7.82
N MET A 13 -8.45 3.13 7.95
CA MET A 13 -9.01 2.36 6.84
C MET A 13 -10.16 3.06 6.13
N SER A 14 -10.41 4.33 6.39
CA SER A 14 -11.49 5.09 5.74
C SER A 14 -11.36 5.13 4.22
N TYR A 15 -10.14 5.15 3.69
CA TYR A 15 -9.89 5.11 2.25
C TYR A 15 -10.34 3.80 1.59
N ASN A 16 -10.51 2.75 2.38
CA ASN A 16 -10.89 1.41 1.90
C ASN A 16 -12.41 1.21 1.91
N HIS A 17 -13.20 2.26 2.03
CA HIS A 17 -14.66 2.17 2.13
C HIS A 17 -15.31 1.46 0.94
N ALA A 18 -14.76 1.61 -0.27
CA ALA A 18 -15.25 0.95 -1.46
C ALA A 18 -15.05 -0.58 -1.43
N TRP A 19 -14.16 -1.07 -0.57
CA TRP A 19 -13.84 -2.50 -0.40
C TRP A 19 -14.18 -3.02 1.00
N GLY A 20 -15.00 -2.30 1.76
CA GLY A 20 -15.52 -2.74 3.07
C GLY A 20 -14.90 -2.10 4.30
N GLY A 21 -13.98 -1.15 4.15
CA GLY A 21 -13.37 -0.41 5.25
C GLY A 21 -12.33 -1.22 6.03
N THR A 22 -12.55 -1.44 7.33
CA THR A 22 -11.62 -2.19 8.19
C THR A 22 -11.48 -3.64 7.78
N ILE A 23 -10.29 -4.20 8.03
CA ILE A 23 -9.97 -5.59 7.69
C ILE A 23 -9.63 -6.35 8.97
N SER A 24 -10.31 -7.48 9.20
CA SER A 24 -10.01 -8.38 10.31
C SER A 24 -8.69 -9.12 10.07
N PHE A 25 -7.77 -9.00 11.02
CA PHE A 25 -6.47 -9.67 10.93
C PHE A 25 -6.12 -10.33 12.26
N PRO A 26 -6.89 -11.36 12.70
CA PRO A 26 -6.67 -12.02 13.99
C PRO A 26 -5.37 -12.81 13.98
N LYS A 27 -4.85 -13.08 15.19
CA LYS A 27 -3.54 -13.71 15.38
C LYS A 27 -3.40 -15.05 14.65
N GLU A 28 -4.47 -15.83 14.56
CA GLU A 28 -4.46 -17.12 13.86
C GLU A 28 -4.18 -17.00 12.34
N LYS A 29 -4.33 -15.81 11.77
CA LYS A 29 -4.01 -15.54 10.37
C LYS A 29 -2.58 -15.03 10.15
N TRP A 30 -1.86 -14.65 11.22
CA TRP A 30 -0.55 -14.01 11.08
C TRP A 30 0.48 -14.91 10.43
N ARG A 31 0.52 -16.19 10.80
CA ARG A 31 1.51 -17.12 10.25
C ARG A 31 1.32 -17.36 8.77
N GLY A 32 0.10 -17.57 8.32
CA GLY A 32 -0.19 -17.77 6.89
C GLY A 32 0.15 -16.53 6.08
N TRP A 33 -0.18 -15.35 6.61
CA TRP A 33 0.18 -14.09 5.98
C TRP A 33 1.71 -13.93 5.87
N TYR A 34 2.43 -14.20 6.94
CA TYR A 34 3.88 -14.10 6.96
C TYR A 34 4.53 -15.07 5.98
N ASP A 35 4.07 -16.33 5.94
CA ASP A 35 4.61 -17.32 5.01
C ASP A 35 4.37 -16.89 3.55
N PHE A 36 3.20 -16.37 3.25
CA PHE A 36 2.84 -15.93 1.90
C PHE A 36 3.59 -14.68 1.45
N TRP A 37 3.67 -13.67 2.31
CA TRP A 37 4.25 -12.37 1.95
C TRP A 37 5.76 -12.29 2.13
N ILE A 38 6.31 -12.95 3.13
CA ILE A 38 7.70 -12.78 3.55
C ILE A 38 8.55 -14.00 3.17
N VAL A 39 8.14 -15.19 3.55
CA VAL A 39 8.92 -16.41 3.32
C VAL A 39 8.83 -16.86 1.87
N ASN A 40 7.62 -17.02 1.34
CA ASN A 40 7.34 -17.54 0.00
C ASN A 40 6.89 -16.44 -0.96
N HIS A 41 7.54 -15.27 -0.92
CA HIS A 41 7.14 -14.11 -1.73
C HIS A 41 7.32 -14.32 -3.25
N GLU A 42 8.10 -15.30 -3.67
CA GLU A 42 8.31 -15.69 -5.08
C GLU A 42 8.77 -14.53 -5.98
N ASN A 43 9.37 -13.49 -5.39
CA ASN A 43 9.70 -12.23 -6.07
C ASN A 43 8.49 -11.51 -6.69
N LYS A 44 7.30 -11.87 -6.24
CA LYS A 44 6.02 -11.28 -6.68
C LYS A 44 5.37 -10.43 -5.62
N ARG A 45 5.89 -10.44 -4.41
CA ARG A 45 5.35 -9.74 -3.25
C ARG A 45 6.47 -9.07 -2.49
N TYR A 46 6.20 -7.88 -1.99
CA TYR A 46 7.12 -7.09 -1.18
C TYR A 46 6.33 -6.41 -0.08
N TYR A 47 6.83 -6.46 1.15
CA TYR A 47 6.16 -5.86 2.29
C TYR A 47 7.18 -5.36 3.29
N ARG A 48 7.01 -4.12 3.75
CA ARG A 48 7.83 -3.54 4.82
C ARG A 48 6.98 -2.65 5.71
N TYR A 49 7.26 -2.68 6.99
CA TYR A 49 6.73 -1.67 7.90
C TYR A 49 7.48 -0.35 7.71
N LEU A 50 6.76 0.74 7.94
CA LEU A 50 7.36 2.06 8.07
C LEU A 50 7.55 2.36 9.56
N LYS A 51 8.74 2.84 9.90
CA LYS A 51 9.08 3.31 11.24
C LYS A 51 9.49 4.77 11.20
N ASP A 52 9.17 5.52 12.26
CA ASP A 52 9.73 6.85 12.43
C ASP A 52 11.18 6.77 12.98
N ASN A 53 11.81 7.92 13.20
CA ASN A 53 13.19 7.99 13.69
C ASN A 53 13.36 7.52 15.14
N THR A 54 12.28 7.26 15.87
CA THR A 54 12.31 6.67 17.21
C THR A 54 12.14 5.16 17.20
N GLY A 55 11.93 4.55 16.02
CA GLY A 55 11.68 3.14 15.87
C GLY A 55 10.22 2.73 16.04
N ARG A 56 9.29 3.69 16.16
CA ARG A 56 7.87 3.41 16.29
C ARG A 56 7.26 3.05 14.95
N PHE A 57 6.44 1.99 14.90
CA PHE A 57 5.70 1.62 13.71
C PHE A 57 4.64 2.68 13.40
N ILE A 58 4.59 3.14 12.15
CA ILE A 58 3.69 4.19 11.70
C ILE A 58 2.88 3.83 10.47
N GLY A 59 3.25 2.79 9.76
CA GLY A 59 2.56 2.39 8.52
C GLY A 59 3.19 1.20 7.86
N GLU A 60 2.79 0.98 6.62
CA GLU A 60 3.34 -0.09 5.78
C GLU A 60 3.43 0.32 4.32
N ILE A 61 4.34 -0.30 3.59
CA ILE A 61 4.44 -0.25 2.14
C ILE A 61 4.50 -1.67 1.60
N ALA A 62 3.80 -1.91 0.50
CA ALA A 62 3.75 -3.23 -0.12
C ALA A 62 3.49 -3.12 -1.62
N TYR A 63 3.87 -4.14 -2.37
CA TYR A 63 3.34 -4.40 -3.69
C TYR A 63 3.18 -5.91 -3.87
N HIS A 64 2.29 -6.28 -4.75
CA HIS A 64 2.10 -7.68 -5.14
C HIS A 64 1.72 -7.79 -6.61
N TYR A 65 2.02 -8.94 -7.20
CA TYR A 65 1.59 -9.25 -8.56
C TYR A 65 0.15 -9.75 -8.53
N ASP A 66 -0.73 -9.07 -9.27
CA ASP A 66 -2.13 -9.48 -9.46
C ASP A 66 -2.20 -10.35 -10.72
N THR A 67 -2.42 -11.65 -10.52
CA THR A 67 -2.45 -12.63 -11.60
C THR A 67 -3.64 -12.46 -12.54
N ASP A 68 -4.76 -11.92 -12.04
CA ASP A 68 -5.97 -11.72 -12.84
C ASP A 68 -5.80 -10.54 -13.82
N ARG A 69 -5.10 -9.50 -13.38
CA ARG A 69 -4.88 -8.29 -14.18
C ARG A 69 -3.50 -8.23 -14.83
N ASN A 70 -2.60 -9.15 -14.48
CA ASN A 70 -1.20 -9.19 -14.94
C ASN A 70 -0.43 -7.90 -14.67
N LEU A 71 -0.56 -7.37 -13.47
CA LEU A 71 0.15 -6.15 -13.08
C LEU A 71 0.50 -6.14 -11.60
N TYR A 72 1.51 -5.32 -11.24
CA TYR A 72 1.92 -5.13 -9.86
C TYR A 72 1.13 -3.99 -9.24
N ILE A 73 0.49 -4.28 -8.10
CA ILE A 73 -0.33 -3.32 -7.35
C ILE A 73 0.42 -2.86 -6.11
N ALA A 74 0.51 -1.55 -5.94
CA ALA A 74 1.11 -0.91 -4.77
C ALA A 74 0.09 -0.74 -3.64
N ASP A 75 0.59 -0.69 -2.43
CA ASP A 75 -0.17 -0.34 -1.24
C ASP A 75 0.70 0.47 -0.29
N VAL A 76 0.20 1.62 0.13
CA VAL A 76 0.87 2.50 1.11
C VAL A 76 -0.17 2.90 2.15
N ILE A 77 0.02 2.49 3.38
CA ILE A 77 -0.88 2.82 4.49
C ILE A 77 -0.07 3.50 5.59
N VAL A 78 -0.51 4.69 6.01
CA VAL A 78 0.00 5.37 7.20
C VAL A 78 -1.11 5.39 8.24
N HIS A 79 -0.80 4.95 9.46
CA HIS A 79 -1.76 5.00 10.56
C HIS A 79 -2.25 6.45 10.76
N ALA A 80 -3.55 6.61 10.98
CA ALA A 80 -4.19 7.92 11.04
C ALA A 80 -3.53 8.91 12.01
N LEU A 81 -3.04 8.40 13.14
CA LEU A 81 -2.35 9.22 14.15
C LEU A 81 -1.07 9.88 13.63
N TYR A 82 -0.49 9.37 12.56
CA TYR A 82 0.82 9.82 12.07
C TYR A 82 0.73 10.48 10.69
N ARG A 83 -0.46 10.75 10.20
CA ARG A 83 -0.68 11.43 8.91
C ARG A 83 -0.27 12.90 8.97
N GLY A 84 -0.05 13.48 7.78
CA GLY A 84 0.31 14.89 7.66
C GLY A 84 1.77 15.22 7.97
N LYS A 85 2.64 14.23 8.07
CA LYS A 85 4.07 14.39 8.42
C LYS A 85 5.03 13.95 7.29
N GLY A 86 4.50 13.60 6.11
CA GLY A 86 5.30 13.21 4.96
C GLY A 86 5.71 11.74 4.93
N TYR A 87 5.22 10.90 5.84
CA TYR A 87 5.57 9.48 5.88
C TYR A 87 5.05 8.71 4.67
N GLY A 88 3.83 9.00 4.21
CA GLY A 88 3.28 8.37 3.01
C GLY A 88 4.10 8.66 1.77
N SER A 89 4.50 9.92 1.59
CA SER A 89 5.35 10.35 0.47
C SER A 89 6.72 9.67 0.51
N ALA A 90 7.37 9.64 1.66
CA ALA A 90 8.65 8.97 1.83
C ALA A 90 8.53 7.45 1.61
N GLY A 91 7.44 6.84 2.10
CA GLY A 91 7.16 5.42 1.90
C GLY A 91 6.94 5.07 0.44
N LEU A 92 6.17 5.87 -0.28
CA LEU A 92 5.91 5.66 -1.71
C LEU A 92 7.21 5.74 -2.52
N LYS A 93 8.07 6.70 -2.23
CA LYS A 93 9.38 6.81 -2.89
C LYS A 93 10.23 5.56 -2.65
N ARG A 94 10.28 5.07 -1.42
CA ARG A 94 11.01 3.84 -1.09
C ARG A 94 10.42 2.63 -1.78
N LEU A 95 9.09 2.54 -1.87
CA LEU A 95 8.41 1.44 -2.54
C LEU A 95 8.73 1.41 -4.03
N CYS A 96 8.68 2.55 -4.71
CA CYS A 96 9.04 2.65 -6.12
C CYS A 96 10.49 2.24 -6.36
N ASN A 97 11.42 2.68 -5.51
CA ASN A 97 12.82 2.32 -5.62
C ASN A 97 13.04 0.80 -5.42
N ALA A 98 12.37 0.21 -4.44
CA ALA A 98 12.44 -1.23 -4.19
C ALA A 98 11.85 -2.04 -5.34
N ALA A 99 10.70 -1.62 -5.87
CA ALA A 99 10.05 -2.27 -7.00
C ALA A 99 10.95 -2.25 -8.24
N LYS A 100 11.52 -1.11 -8.56
CA LYS A 100 12.47 -0.97 -9.67
C LYS A 100 13.68 -1.89 -9.49
N LYS A 101 14.26 -1.91 -8.30
CA LYS A 101 15.41 -2.77 -7.97
C LYS A 101 15.07 -4.24 -8.13
N ASN A 102 13.84 -4.63 -7.86
CA ASN A 102 13.36 -6.01 -7.97
C ASN A 102 12.84 -6.37 -9.37
N GLY A 103 13.03 -5.49 -10.37
CA GLY A 103 12.69 -5.78 -11.76
C GLY A 103 11.25 -5.46 -12.16
N VAL A 104 10.51 -4.73 -11.35
CA VAL A 104 9.16 -4.27 -11.69
C VAL A 104 9.26 -3.08 -12.65
N ASP A 105 8.65 -3.19 -13.83
CA ASP A 105 8.71 -2.13 -14.85
C ASP A 105 7.65 -1.05 -14.64
N VAL A 106 6.44 -1.45 -14.24
CA VAL A 106 5.31 -0.54 -14.03
C VAL A 106 4.61 -0.91 -12.74
N LEU A 107 4.37 0.09 -11.92
CA LEU A 107 3.65 -0.05 -10.65
C LEU A 107 2.29 0.64 -10.75
N TYR A 108 1.24 -0.04 -10.29
CA TYR A 108 -0.14 0.43 -10.34
C TYR A 108 -0.69 0.59 -8.93
N ASP A 109 -1.69 1.43 -8.78
CA ASP A 109 -2.50 1.50 -7.57
C ASP A 109 -3.91 1.97 -7.92
N ASP A 110 -4.91 1.23 -7.48
CA ASP A 110 -6.30 1.62 -7.60
C ASP A 110 -6.83 2.14 -6.27
N MET A 111 -7.49 3.29 -6.32
CA MET A 111 -7.98 4.00 -5.14
C MET A 111 -9.41 4.44 -5.32
N ALA A 112 -10.11 4.64 -4.20
CA ALA A 112 -11.38 5.35 -4.23
C ALA A 112 -11.16 6.76 -4.81
N ILE A 113 -12.09 7.22 -5.63
CA ILE A 113 -11.96 8.49 -6.35
C ILE A 113 -11.84 9.70 -5.40
N ASP A 114 -12.31 9.58 -4.18
CA ASP A 114 -12.22 10.59 -3.13
C ASP A 114 -11.03 10.43 -2.19
N ASN A 115 -10.13 9.49 -2.46
CA ASN A 115 -8.96 9.26 -1.63
C ASN A 115 -7.99 10.45 -1.71
N PRO A 116 -7.67 11.12 -0.60
CA PRO A 116 -6.76 12.27 -0.62
C PRO A 116 -5.32 11.90 -1.00
N ALA A 117 -4.94 10.63 -0.96
CA ALA A 117 -3.61 10.18 -1.37
C ALA A 117 -3.39 10.26 -2.89
N ILE A 118 -4.42 10.41 -3.70
CA ILE A 118 -4.30 10.53 -5.16
C ILE A 118 -3.31 11.65 -5.53
N ALA A 119 -3.44 12.82 -4.90
CA ALA A 119 -2.57 13.96 -5.16
C ALA A 119 -1.09 13.63 -4.89
N MET A 120 -0.82 12.88 -3.81
CA MET A 120 0.53 12.44 -3.46
C MET A 120 1.10 11.51 -4.54
N PHE A 121 0.33 10.55 -5.02
CA PHE A 121 0.76 9.64 -6.08
C PHE A 121 1.06 10.39 -7.38
N LEU A 122 0.19 11.31 -7.78
CA LEU A 122 0.41 12.15 -8.96
C LEU A 122 1.69 12.98 -8.83
N LYS A 123 1.95 13.53 -7.65
CA LYS A 123 3.17 14.29 -7.36
C LYS A 123 4.43 13.43 -7.50
N HIS A 124 4.34 12.12 -7.25
CA HIS A 124 5.44 11.18 -7.38
C HIS A 124 5.56 10.54 -8.77
N GLY A 125 4.89 11.10 -9.77
CA GLY A 125 5.03 10.69 -11.16
C GLY A 125 4.05 9.62 -11.62
N PHE A 126 3.09 9.25 -10.80
CA PHE A 126 1.98 8.40 -11.24
C PHE A 126 1.06 9.21 -12.16
N ILE A 127 0.48 8.54 -13.14
CA ILE A 127 -0.51 9.12 -14.05
C ILE A 127 -1.79 8.30 -14.00
N GLU A 128 -2.90 8.92 -14.33
CA GLU A 128 -4.17 8.23 -14.45
C GLU A 128 -4.18 7.34 -15.67
N GLU A 129 -4.52 6.06 -15.50
CA GLU A 129 -4.75 5.15 -16.61
C GLU A 129 -6.23 5.12 -17.01
N TYR A 130 -7.12 5.01 -16.03
CA TYR A 130 -8.56 5.12 -16.22
C TYR A 130 -9.23 5.47 -14.90
N ARG A 131 -10.50 5.87 -14.98
CA ARG A 131 -11.35 6.06 -13.79
C ARG A 131 -12.78 5.64 -14.06
N THR A 132 -13.46 5.29 -12.98
CA THR A 132 -14.90 5.10 -12.94
C THR A 132 -15.52 6.14 -12.01
N GLU A 133 -16.82 6.04 -11.73
CA GLU A 133 -17.46 6.91 -10.75
C GLU A 133 -16.94 6.70 -9.32
N GLU A 134 -16.38 5.52 -9.04
CA GLU A 134 -15.99 5.11 -7.69
C GLU A 134 -14.50 5.02 -7.48
N ILE A 135 -13.72 4.63 -8.51
CA ILE A 135 -12.28 4.39 -8.40
C ILE A 135 -11.48 5.07 -9.49
N ILE A 136 -10.21 5.27 -9.20
CA ILE A 136 -9.19 5.70 -10.18
C ILE A 136 -8.04 4.70 -10.17
N MET A 137 -7.58 4.31 -11.36
CA MET A 137 -6.36 3.52 -11.52
C MET A 137 -5.21 4.44 -11.90
N LEU A 138 -4.15 4.39 -11.10
CA LEU A 138 -2.91 5.14 -11.33
C LEU A 138 -1.79 4.18 -11.72
N ARG A 139 -0.86 4.66 -12.53
CA ARG A 139 0.32 3.89 -12.93
C ARG A 139 1.56 4.75 -12.98
N LYS A 140 2.72 4.12 -12.77
CA LYS A 140 4.02 4.75 -12.93
C LYS A 140 5.00 3.79 -13.59
N GLU A 141 5.64 4.22 -14.66
CA GLU A 141 6.79 3.53 -15.24
C GLU A 141 8.02 3.80 -14.36
N LEU A 142 8.69 2.72 -13.96
CA LEU A 142 9.81 2.81 -13.02
C LEU A 142 11.18 2.91 -13.71
#